data_a27c6507594713175f66bb026d625a4f
#
_entry.id   a27c6507594713175f66bb026d625a4f
#
_cell.length_a   1.000
_cell.length_b   1.000
_cell.length_c   1.000
_cell.angle_alpha   90.00
_cell.angle_beta   90.00
_cell.angle_gamma   90.00
#
_symmetry.space_group_name_H-M   'P 1'
#
loop_
_entity.id
_entity.type
_entity.pdbx_description
1 polymer ?
#
loop_
_entity_poly.entity_id
_entity_poly.type
_entity_poly.pdbx_seq_one_letter_code
_entity_poly.pdbx_strand_id
1 'polypeptide(L)'
;MKNSSILRVARICLWLLCAVVLAAPAVAYESVLYEKQSAYSTVVVTDEGGGLRALRFGRNGVRQSLVKHGDPEYLGLPYARTVMTGLALCDDPRRILVVGLGGGTLPAFLRKRYPEAAIDSVEIDPEVVFVAKQYLGFREDARMRVHVADGRKFIEDVAQPYDVIFLDAFGSDAVPPHLTTREFLAAVRRAVAPGGVVIGNIWAREANRLYDSMVRTYSEVFDELFVVRASGSGNRILLALPRKEQWTREDIVRRARFVSESRGFKFDLGSLFEEGYTPADGDGSAGRVLLDADLAKERAQ
;
A
#
# COMPACT_ATOMS: atom_id res chain seq x y z
N MET A 1 -40.68 -61.50 -20.53
CA MET A 1 -40.56 -60.56 -19.38
C MET A 1 -39.09 -60.11 -19.11
N LYS A 2 -38.30 -59.70 -20.13
CA LYS A 2 -36.94 -59.30 -19.94
C LYS A 2 -36.58 -57.89 -20.50
N ASN A 3 -37.51 -57.15 -21.10
CA ASN A 3 -37.23 -55.86 -21.75
C ASN A 3 -37.59 -54.60 -20.93
N SER A 4 -38.21 -54.73 -19.76
CA SER A 4 -38.58 -53.56 -18.96
C SER A 4 -37.51 -53.05 -18.02
N SER A 5 -36.50 -53.88 -17.68
CA SER A 5 -35.44 -53.54 -16.77
C SER A 5 -34.31 -52.68 -17.43
N ILE A 6 -34.05 -52.96 -18.73
CA ILE A 6 -33.01 -52.24 -19.49
C ILE A 6 -33.42 -50.78 -19.77
N LEU A 7 -34.68 -50.54 -20.05
CA LEU A 7 -35.22 -49.18 -20.28
C LEU A 7 -35.23 -48.30 -19.03
N ARG A 8 -35.40 -48.90 -17.84
CA ARG A 8 -35.32 -48.14 -16.57
C ARG A 8 -33.88 -47.72 -16.20
N VAL A 9 -32.91 -48.60 -16.43
CA VAL A 9 -31.50 -48.29 -16.17
C VAL A 9 -31.00 -47.23 -17.13
N ALA A 10 -31.34 -47.28 -18.42
CA ALA A 10 -30.99 -46.28 -19.41
C ALA A 10 -31.56 -44.89 -19.10
N ARG A 11 -32.79 -44.81 -18.55
CA ARG A 11 -33.38 -43.51 -18.13
C ARG A 11 -32.72 -42.92 -16.88
N ILE A 12 -32.32 -43.73 -15.93
CA ILE A 12 -31.61 -43.24 -14.71
C ILE A 12 -30.21 -42.77 -15.07
N CYS A 13 -29.50 -43.46 -15.95
CA CYS A 13 -28.19 -42.99 -16.43
C CYS A 13 -28.26 -41.68 -17.23
N LEU A 14 -29.33 -41.44 -17.99
CA LEU A 14 -29.52 -40.21 -18.75
C LEU A 14 -29.82 -39.00 -17.83
N TRP A 15 -30.54 -39.20 -16.72
CA TRP A 15 -30.78 -38.16 -15.71
C TRP A 15 -29.53 -37.83 -14.88
N LEU A 16 -28.66 -38.80 -14.61
CA LEU A 16 -27.38 -38.58 -13.94
C LEU A 16 -26.35 -37.89 -14.83
N LEU A 17 -26.36 -38.10 -16.15
CA LEU A 17 -25.49 -37.37 -17.09
C LEU A 17 -25.95 -35.92 -17.28
N CYS A 18 -27.23 -35.60 -17.20
CA CYS A 18 -27.71 -34.19 -17.27
C CYS A 18 -27.45 -33.39 -16.00
N ALA A 19 -27.24 -34.02 -14.84
CA ALA A 19 -26.99 -33.31 -13.58
C ALA A 19 -25.49 -32.87 -13.41
N VAL A 20 -24.58 -33.43 -14.21
CA VAL A 20 -23.14 -33.11 -14.11
C VAL A 20 -22.71 -31.91 -15.00
N VAL A 21 -23.58 -31.43 -15.91
CA VAL A 21 -23.22 -30.39 -16.88
C VAL A 21 -23.50 -28.97 -16.40
N LEU A 22 -24.05 -28.75 -15.18
CA LEU A 22 -24.45 -27.39 -14.73
C LEU A 22 -23.60 -26.77 -13.62
N ALA A 23 -22.44 -27.32 -13.32
CA ALA A 23 -21.46 -26.65 -12.48
C ALA A 23 -20.25 -26.17 -13.31
N ALA A 24 -20.52 -25.38 -14.35
CA ALA A 24 -19.44 -24.55 -14.88
C ALA A 24 -19.01 -23.60 -13.75
N PRO A 25 -17.71 -23.55 -13.38
CA PRO A 25 -17.26 -22.52 -12.45
C PRO A 25 -17.67 -21.18 -13.07
N ALA A 26 -18.41 -20.38 -12.30
CA ALA A 26 -18.69 -19.01 -12.67
C ALA A 26 -17.31 -18.33 -12.76
N VAL A 27 -16.79 -18.18 -13.97
CA VAL A 27 -15.65 -17.30 -14.24
C VAL A 27 -16.15 -15.93 -13.80
N ALA A 28 -15.62 -15.44 -12.68
CA ALA A 28 -15.90 -14.09 -12.23
C ALA A 28 -15.40 -13.16 -13.34
N TYR A 29 -16.33 -12.64 -14.13
CA TYR A 29 -16.02 -11.67 -15.16
C TYR A 29 -15.60 -10.39 -14.44
N GLU A 30 -14.34 -10.01 -14.57
CA GLU A 30 -13.86 -8.68 -14.19
C GLU A 30 -14.64 -7.66 -15.03
N SER A 31 -15.50 -6.87 -14.41
CA SER A 31 -16.26 -5.84 -15.09
C SER A 31 -15.70 -4.45 -14.79
N VAL A 32 -15.53 -3.64 -15.83
CA VAL A 32 -15.09 -2.25 -15.67
C VAL A 32 -16.30 -1.45 -15.17
N LEU A 33 -16.17 -0.89 -13.95
CA LEU A 33 -17.16 -0.01 -13.35
C LEU A 33 -16.92 1.45 -13.71
N TYR A 34 -15.67 1.81 -13.95
CA TYR A 34 -15.27 3.17 -14.28
C TYR A 34 -13.97 3.19 -15.06
N GLU A 35 -13.87 4.09 -16.04
CA GLU A 35 -12.65 4.36 -16.78
C GLU A 35 -12.63 5.80 -17.27
N LYS A 36 -11.57 6.53 -16.96
CA LYS A 36 -11.36 7.90 -17.43
C LYS A 36 -9.88 8.26 -17.47
N GLN A 37 -9.48 8.97 -18.53
CA GLN A 37 -8.17 9.60 -18.62
C GLN A 37 -8.15 10.83 -17.71
N SER A 38 -7.21 10.85 -16.75
CA SER A 38 -6.87 12.02 -15.95
C SER A 38 -5.64 12.73 -16.52
N ALA A 39 -5.17 13.76 -15.82
CA ALA A 39 -3.91 14.43 -16.15
C ALA A 39 -2.68 13.55 -15.86
N TYR A 40 -2.82 12.48 -15.06
CA TYR A 40 -1.72 11.66 -14.57
C TYR A 40 -1.74 10.23 -15.13
N SER A 41 -2.93 9.66 -15.28
CA SER A 41 -3.08 8.26 -15.74
C SER A 41 -4.48 7.99 -16.29
N THR A 42 -4.68 6.81 -16.91
CA THR A 42 -6.02 6.29 -17.16
C THR A 42 -6.49 5.58 -15.89
N VAL A 43 -7.40 6.21 -15.15
CA VAL A 43 -7.97 5.66 -13.90
C VAL A 43 -9.04 4.64 -14.25
N VAL A 44 -8.88 3.39 -13.81
CA VAL A 44 -9.80 2.28 -14.07
C VAL A 44 -10.22 1.65 -12.74
N VAL A 45 -11.53 1.47 -12.56
CA VAL A 45 -12.09 0.67 -11.44
C VAL A 45 -12.76 -0.55 -12.01
N THR A 46 -12.43 -1.71 -11.45
CA THR A 46 -13.03 -3.01 -11.83
C THR A 46 -13.73 -3.66 -10.65
N ASP A 47 -14.83 -4.34 -10.91
CA ASP A 47 -15.45 -5.31 -9.98
C ASP A 47 -14.84 -6.68 -10.27
N GLU A 48 -14.25 -7.29 -9.26
CA GLU A 48 -13.56 -8.59 -9.37
C GLU A 48 -14.43 -9.73 -8.75
N GLY A 49 -15.68 -9.41 -8.42
CA GLY A 49 -16.60 -10.36 -7.77
C GLY A 49 -16.37 -10.47 -6.26
N GLY A 50 -17.34 -11.08 -5.57
CA GLY A 50 -17.24 -11.29 -4.12
C GLY A 50 -17.17 -10.00 -3.27
N GLY A 51 -17.59 -8.87 -3.83
CA GLY A 51 -17.47 -7.55 -3.19
C GLY A 51 -16.08 -6.93 -3.29
N LEU A 52 -15.19 -7.52 -4.10
CA LEU A 52 -13.84 -6.97 -4.35
C LEU A 52 -13.89 -5.98 -5.51
N ARG A 53 -13.23 -4.83 -5.32
CA ARG A 53 -13.01 -3.82 -6.36
C ARG A 53 -11.57 -3.40 -6.39
N ALA A 54 -11.01 -3.31 -7.60
CA ALA A 54 -9.63 -2.87 -7.80
C ALA A 54 -9.56 -1.51 -8.47
N LEU A 55 -8.58 -0.72 -8.06
CA LEU A 55 -8.09 0.45 -8.78
C LEU A 55 -6.87 0.05 -9.61
N ARG A 56 -6.82 0.50 -10.86
CA ARG A 56 -5.69 0.29 -11.78
C ARG A 56 -5.36 1.58 -12.50
N PHE A 57 -4.11 1.72 -12.91
CA PHE A 57 -3.70 2.75 -13.87
C PHE A 57 -3.56 2.12 -15.26
N GLY A 58 -4.62 2.29 -16.07
CA GLY A 58 -4.82 1.58 -17.35
C GLY A 58 -5.50 0.22 -17.19
N ARG A 59 -6.19 -0.22 -18.23
CA ARG A 59 -6.96 -1.50 -18.24
C ARG A 59 -6.11 -2.72 -17.92
N ASN A 60 -4.87 -2.74 -18.42
CA ASN A 60 -3.93 -3.84 -18.22
C ASN A 60 -2.90 -3.53 -17.12
N GLY A 61 -3.07 -2.41 -16.40
CA GLY A 61 -2.18 -2.00 -15.32
C GLY A 61 -2.28 -2.92 -14.11
N VAL A 62 -1.22 -2.95 -13.30
CA VAL A 62 -1.24 -3.67 -12.02
C VAL A 62 -2.25 -3.04 -11.08
N ARG A 63 -2.76 -3.83 -10.13
CA ARG A 63 -3.65 -3.32 -9.08
C ARG A 63 -2.90 -2.33 -8.20
N GLN A 64 -3.36 -1.08 -8.19
CA GLN A 64 -2.88 -0.04 -7.27
C GLN A 64 -3.55 -0.16 -5.91
N SER A 65 -4.82 -0.59 -5.89
CA SER A 65 -5.55 -0.89 -4.66
C SER A 65 -6.54 -2.03 -4.89
N LEU A 66 -6.80 -2.77 -3.82
CA LEU A 66 -7.84 -3.79 -3.79
C LEU A 66 -8.65 -3.60 -2.51
N VAL A 67 -9.90 -3.22 -2.67
CA VAL A 67 -10.84 -2.98 -1.57
C VAL A 67 -11.90 -4.08 -1.52
N LYS A 68 -12.43 -4.35 -0.33
CA LYS A 68 -13.62 -5.17 -0.14
C LYS A 68 -14.75 -4.26 0.33
N HIS A 69 -15.82 -4.22 -0.46
CA HIS A 69 -16.95 -3.33 -0.16
C HIS A 69 -17.53 -3.63 1.24
N GLY A 70 -17.67 -2.58 2.05
CA GLY A 70 -18.17 -2.71 3.42
C GLY A 70 -17.16 -3.22 4.47
N ASP A 71 -15.90 -3.53 4.07
CA ASP A 71 -14.85 -3.96 5.00
C ASP A 71 -13.64 -3.00 4.95
N PRO A 72 -13.61 -1.94 5.78
CA PRO A 72 -12.51 -0.99 5.82
C PRO A 72 -11.21 -1.60 6.39
N GLU A 73 -11.27 -2.80 6.95
CA GLU A 73 -10.10 -3.52 7.48
C GLU A 73 -9.46 -4.44 6.45
N TYR A 74 -10.05 -4.55 5.26
CA TYR A 74 -9.51 -5.41 4.22
C TYR A 74 -8.29 -4.79 3.56
N LEU A 75 -7.12 -5.33 3.84
CA LEU A 75 -5.85 -5.01 3.18
C LEU A 75 -5.54 -6.14 2.19
N GLY A 76 -6.08 -6.02 0.97
CA GLY A 76 -6.04 -7.07 -0.04
C GLY A 76 -4.67 -7.24 -0.72
N LEU A 77 -3.89 -6.17 -0.82
CA LEU A 77 -2.54 -6.22 -1.39
C LEU A 77 -1.54 -6.58 -0.28
N PRO A 78 -0.61 -7.52 -0.51
CA PRO A 78 0.33 -7.99 0.52
C PRO A 78 1.14 -6.86 1.17
N TYR A 79 1.63 -5.89 0.38
CA TYR A 79 2.40 -4.77 0.89
C TYR A 79 1.62 -3.93 1.91
N ALA A 80 0.30 -3.78 1.73
CA ALA A 80 -0.54 -2.97 2.59
C ALA A 80 -0.61 -3.47 4.05
N ARG A 81 -0.35 -4.76 4.29
CA ARG A 81 -0.15 -5.30 5.64
C ARG A 81 1.25 -5.03 6.14
N THR A 82 2.25 -5.18 5.27
CA THR A 82 3.66 -5.02 5.66
C THR A 82 4.00 -3.57 6.03
N VAL A 83 3.41 -2.56 5.37
CA VAL A 83 3.64 -1.14 5.75
C VAL A 83 3.21 -0.85 7.19
N MET A 84 2.24 -1.60 7.73
CA MET A 84 1.78 -1.43 9.11
C MET A 84 2.85 -1.84 10.15
N THR A 85 3.90 -2.58 9.77
CA THR A 85 5.00 -2.94 10.67
C THR A 85 5.72 -1.72 11.24
N GLY A 86 5.76 -0.61 10.48
CA GLY A 86 6.34 0.65 10.94
C GLY A 86 5.63 1.26 12.15
N LEU A 87 4.36 0.91 12.41
CA LEU A 87 3.61 1.36 13.58
C LEU A 87 4.21 0.86 14.90
N ALA A 88 5.06 -0.19 14.86
CA ALA A 88 5.80 -0.66 16.01
C ALA A 88 6.88 0.33 16.50
N LEU A 89 7.27 1.27 15.63
CA LEU A 89 8.36 2.21 15.90
C LEU A 89 7.87 3.60 16.37
N CYS A 90 6.56 3.74 16.61
CA CYS A 90 5.94 4.96 17.12
C CYS A 90 4.92 4.61 18.20
N ASP A 91 5.04 5.25 19.37
CA ASP A 91 4.08 5.08 20.45
C ASP A 91 2.84 5.96 20.23
N ASP A 92 1.66 5.34 20.26
CA ASP A 92 0.33 5.99 20.23
C ASP A 92 0.21 7.18 19.25
N PRO A 93 0.35 6.96 17.93
CA PRO A 93 0.34 8.04 16.95
C PRO A 93 -1.00 8.80 16.97
N ARG A 94 -0.91 10.13 17.04
CA ARG A 94 -2.05 11.07 17.06
C ARG A 94 -2.23 11.81 15.74
N ARG A 95 -1.18 11.93 14.96
CA ARG A 95 -1.20 12.57 13.65
C ARG A 95 -0.53 11.66 12.62
N ILE A 96 -1.28 11.23 11.63
CA ILE A 96 -0.81 10.30 10.59
C ILE A 96 -0.99 10.96 9.23
N LEU A 97 0.04 10.94 8.40
CA LEU A 97 0.00 11.36 7.01
C LEU A 97 0.16 10.15 6.09
N VAL A 98 -0.68 10.08 5.05
CA VAL A 98 -0.54 9.11 3.96
C VAL A 98 -0.37 9.88 2.65
N VAL A 99 0.82 9.81 2.04
CA VAL A 99 1.10 10.39 0.72
C VAL A 99 0.82 9.33 -0.33
N GLY A 100 -0.22 9.56 -1.11
CA GLY A 100 -0.87 8.60 -2.00
C GLY A 100 -2.15 8.04 -1.34
N LEU A 101 -3.30 8.24 -2.00
CA LEU A 101 -4.59 7.74 -1.51
C LEU A 101 -4.91 6.35 -2.08
N GLY A 102 -4.74 6.19 -3.39
CA GLY A 102 -5.21 5.02 -4.10
C GLY A 102 -6.71 4.76 -3.86
N GLY A 103 -7.05 3.56 -3.43
CA GLY A 103 -8.43 3.20 -3.06
C GLY A 103 -8.84 3.62 -1.64
N GLY A 104 -7.98 4.30 -0.90
CA GLY A 104 -8.24 4.72 0.48
C GLY A 104 -8.12 3.59 1.50
N THR A 105 -7.47 2.47 1.16
CA THR A 105 -7.36 1.29 2.05
C THR A 105 -6.54 1.58 3.29
N LEU A 106 -5.37 2.22 3.14
CA LEU A 106 -4.50 2.54 4.28
C LEU A 106 -5.18 3.50 5.26
N PRO A 107 -5.66 4.69 4.84
CA PRO A 107 -6.30 5.62 5.77
C PRO A 107 -7.58 5.04 6.40
N ALA A 108 -8.40 4.27 5.67
CA ALA A 108 -9.59 3.63 6.22
C ALA A 108 -9.25 2.60 7.30
N PHE A 109 -8.23 1.76 7.07
CA PHE A 109 -7.73 0.82 8.06
C PHE A 109 -7.18 1.54 9.30
N LEU A 110 -6.32 2.55 9.10
CA LEU A 110 -5.75 3.35 10.19
C LEU A 110 -6.84 4.06 11.00
N ARG A 111 -7.85 4.63 10.34
CA ARG A 111 -8.99 5.28 11.01
C ARG A 111 -9.74 4.33 11.93
N LYS A 112 -9.88 3.06 11.52
CA LYS A 112 -10.53 2.03 12.33
C LYS A 112 -9.69 1.62 13.54
N ARG A 113 -8.35 1.56 13.40
CA ARG A 113 -7.44 1.09 14.45
C ARG A 113 -6.93 2.18 15.38
N TYR A 114 -6.92 3.41 14.90
CA TYR A 114 -6.49 4.61 15.63
C TYR A 114 -7.61 5.68 15.62
N PRO A 115 -8.74 5.44 16.29
CA PRO A 115 -9.91 6.31 16.21
C PRO A 115 -9.66 7.72 16.76
N GLU A 116 -8.64 7.92 17.59
CA GLU A 116 -8.28 9.22 18.14
C GLU A 116 -7.27 9.99 17.27
N ALA A 117 -6.62 9.32 16.31
CA ALA A 117 -5.67 9.97 15.43
C ALA A 117 -6.35 10.88 14.39
N ALA A 118 -5.74 12.01 14.11
CA ALA A 118 -6.02 12.80 12.93
C ALA A 118 -5.25 12.21 11.74
N ILE A 119 -5.95 11.90 10.66
CA ILE A 119 -5.37 11.25 9.47
C ILE A 119 -5.56 12.16 8.28
N ASP A 120 -4.46 12.63 7.71
CA ASP A 120 -4.44 13.35 6.45
C ASP A 120 -3.95 12.42 5.33
N SER A 121 -4.61 12.44 4.18
CA SER A 121 -4.15 11.80 2.96
C SER A 121 -3.91 12.85 1.90
N VAL A 122 -2.87 12.71 1.10
CA VAL A 122 -2.56 13.61 0.00
C VAL A 122 -2.53 12.83 -1.30
N GLU A 123 -3.33 13.25 -2.27
CA GLU A 123 -3.43 12.62 -3.58
C GLU A 123 -3.33 13.69 -4.66
N ILE A 124 -2.47 13.47 -5.64
CA ILE A 124 -2.25 14.46 -6.71
C ILE A 124 -3.37 14.42 -7.76
N ASP A 125 -3.98 13.25 -7.96
CA ASP A 125 -5.00 13.04 -9.00
C ASP A 125 -6.41 13.17 -8.40
N PRO A 126 -7.15 14.25 -8.73
CA PRO A 126 -8.53 14.40 -8.28
C PRO A 126 -9.46 13.27 -8.76
N GLU A 127 -9.11 12.61 -9.86
CA GLU A 127 -9.87 11.47 -10.37
C GLU A 127 -9.71 10.23 -9.49
N VAL A 128 -8.52 9.99 -8.93
CA VAL A 128 -8.29 8.94 -7.94
C VAL A 128 -9.13 9.22 -6.69
N VAL A 129 -9.15 10.46 -6.20
CA VAL A 129 -10.00 10.84 -5.06
C VAL A 129 -11.49 10.63 -5.35
N PHE A 130 -11.93 10.98 -6.57
CA PHE A 130 -13.30 10.75 -7.00
C PHE A 130 -13.68 9.26 -6.96
N VAL A 131 -12.88 8.39 -7.57
CA VAL A 131 -13.20 6.95 -7.60
C VAL A 131 -13.07 6.29 -6.24
N ALA A 132 -12.12 6.72 -5.41
CA ALA A 132 -12.00 6.25 -4.03
C ALA A 132 -13.30 6.47 -3.25
N LYS A 133 -13.90 7.66 -3.38
CA LYS A 133 -15.16 8.03 -2.72
C LYS A 133 -16.39 7.36 -3.35
N GLN A 134 -16.48 7.31 -4.67
CA GLN A 134 -17.69 6.86 -5.37
C GLN A 134 -17.76 5.33 -5.53
N TYR A 135 -16.64 4.68 -5.77
CA TYR A 135 -16.60 3.28 -6.15
C TYR A 135 -15.91 2.37 -5.12
N LEU A 136 -14.93 2.91 -4.34
CA LEU A 136 -14.07 2.09 -3.50
C LEU A 136 -14.38 2.22 -2.00
N GLY A 137 -15.39 3.03 -1.65
CA GLY A 137 -15.94 3.09 -0.30
C GLY A 137 -15.17 3.98 0.68
N PHE A 138 -14.18 4.75 0.22
CA PHE A 138 -13.49 5.72 1.06
C PHE A 138 -14.45 6.83 1.53
N ARG A 139 -14.37 7.19 2.82
CA ARG A 139 -15.19 8.24 3.44
C ARG A 139 -14.33 9.10 4.33
N GLU A 140 -14.44 10.41 4.18
CA GLU A 140 -13.87 11.37 5.12
C GLU A 140 -14.74 11.54 6.36
N ASP A 141 -14.14 11.95 7.45
CA ASP A 141 -14.84 12.36 8.66
C ASP A 141 -14.12 13.55 9.35
N ALA A 142 -14.51 13.88 10.56
CA ALA A 142 -13.92 15.01 11.28
C ALA A 142 -12.40 14.85 11.56
N ARG A 143 -11.88 13.61 11.54
CA ARG A 143 -10.49 13.27 11.85
C ARG A 143 -9.75 12.59 10.67
N MET A 144 -10.41 12.35 9.56
CA MET A 144 -9.79 11.78 8.35
C MET A 144 -10.16 12.60 7.12
N ARG A 145 -9.17 13.20 6.49
CA ARG A 145 -9.34 14.12 5.35
C ARG A 145 -8.42 13.74 4.19
N VAL A 146 -8.85 14.07 2.97
CA VAL A 146 -8.02 13.98 1.78
C VAL A 146 -7.78 15.37 1.19
N HIS A 147 -6.53 15.65 0.85
CA HIS A 147 -6.07 16.88 0.20
C HIS A 147 -5.67 16.56 -1.24
N VAL A 148 -6.27 17.24 -2.22
CA VAL A 148 -5.85 17.14 -3.61
C VAL A 148 -4.68 18.08 -3.82
N ALA A 149 -3.46 17.54 -3.79
CA ALA A 149 -2.22 18.31 -3.89
C ALA A 149 -1.03 17.43 -4.30
N ASP A 150 0.04 18.07 -4.78
CA ASP A 150 1.33 17.43 -4.90
C ASP A 150 1.89 17.09 -3.51
N GLY A 151 2.27 15.82 -3.30
CA GLY A 151 2.73 15.33 -2.00
C GLY A 151 3.99 16.03 -1.48
N ARG A 152 4.89 16.44 -2.37
CA ARG A 152 6.10 17.20 -2.00
C ARG A 152 5.76 18.59 -1.49
N LYS A 153 4.93 19.33 -2.23
CA LYS A 153 4.49 20.67 -1.82
C LYS A 153 3.75 20.62 -0.49
N PHE A 154 2.87 19.64 -0.33
CA PHE A 154 2.15 19.46 0.93
C PHE A 154 3.11 19.24 2.11
N ILE A 155 4.11 18.38 1.96
CA ILE A 155 5.10 18.09 3.01
C ILE A 155 5.99 19.32 3.31
N GLU A 156 6.39 20.06 2.29
CA GLU A 156 7.19 21.27 2.46
C GLU A 156 6.47 22.36 3.28
N ASP A 157 5.12 22.41 3.21
CA ASP A 157 4.26 23.37 3.90
C ASP A 157 3.74 22.87 5.28
N VAL A 158 4.16 21.69 5.75
CA VAL A 158 3.71 21.13 7.03
C VAL A 158 4.14 22.02 8.20
N ALA A 159 3.15 22.57 8.92
CA ALA A 159 3.36 23.42 10.07
C ALA A 159 3.49 22.66 11.40
N GLN A 160 2.81 21.51 11.51
CA GLN A 160 2.82 20.66 12.69
C GLN A 160 3.26 19.24 12.30
N PRO A 161 4.29 18.68 12.91
CA PRO A 161 4.82 17.38 12.51
C PRO A 161 3.80 16.24 12.70
N TYR A 162 3.97 15.18 11.92
CA TYR A 162 3.22 13.95 12.00
C TYR A 162 3.99 12.89 12.80
N ASP A 163 3.28 12.06 13.53
CA ASP A 163 3.91 10.95 14.26
C ASP A 163 4.26 9.80 13.31
N VAL A 164 3.46 9.60 12.27
CA VAL A 164 3.69 8.59 11.24
C VAL A 164 3.43 9.20 9.86
N ILE A 165 4.40 9.01 8.95
CA ILE A 165 4.26 9.42 7.55
C ILE A 165 4.41 8.17 6.67
N PHE A 166 3.36 7.81 5.93
CA PHE A 166 3.40 6.81 4.88
C PHE A 166 3.70 7.49 3.54
N LEU A 167 4.78 7.08 2.88
CA LEU A 167 5.12 7.47 1.51
C LEU A 167 4.72 6.30 0.59
N ASP A 168 3.49 6.33 0.09
CA ASP A 168 2.86 5.29 -0.72
C ASP A 168 2.35 5.86 -2.07
N ALA A 169 3.08 6.83 -2.62
CA ALA A 169 2.76 7.46 -3.89
C ALA A 169 3.44 6.75 -5.05
N PHE A 170 2.63 6.17 -5.93
CA PHE A 170 3.08 5.53 -7.17
C PHE A 170 2.43 6.19 -8.38
N GLY A 171 3.22 6.34 -9.46
CA GLY A 171 2.68 6.48 -10.79
C GLY A 171 2.29 5.11 -11.37
N SER A 172 2.15 5.02 -12.71
CA SER A 172 1.87 3.73 -13.37
C SER A 172 2.94 2.68 -13.09
N ASP A 173 4.22 3.07 -13.01
CA ASP A 173 5.35 2.14 -13.02
C ASP A 173 6.32 2.30 -11.85
N ALA A 174 6.39 3.48 -11.22
CA ALA A 174 7.37 3.76 -10.18
C ALA A 174 6.93 4.89 -9.24
N VAL A 175 7.69 5.08 -8.16
CA VAL A 175 7.61 6.28 -7.32
C VAL A 175 8.01 7.50 -8.16
N PRO A 176 7.23 8.60 -8.16
CA PRO A 176 7.58 9.80 -8.91
C PRO A 176 8.98 10.32 -8.51
N PRO A 177 9.87 10.63 -9.49
CA PRO A 177 11.26 10.96 -9.20
C PRO A 177 11.45 12.11 -8.20
N HIS A 178 10.58 13.14 -8.23
CA HIS A 178 10.66 14.28 -7.31
C HIS A 178 10.32 13.94 -5.85
N LEU A 179 9.81 12.71 -5.60
CA LEU A 179 9.55 12.15 -4.26
C LEU A 179 10.64 11.16 -3.81
N THR A 180 11.79 11.12 -4.50
CA THR A 180 12.89 10.19 -4.18
C THR A 180 14.18 10.89 -3.80
N THR A 181 14.27 12.22 -3.93
CA THR A 181 15.48 13.00 -3.75
C THR A 181 15.80 13.27 -2.28
N ARG A 182 17.08 13.54 -1.99
CA ARG A 182 17.54 13.93 -0.67
C ARG A 182 16.81 15.19 -0.17
N GLU A 183 16.60 16.15 -1.05
CA GLU A 183 15.91 17.40 -0.71
C GLU A 183 14.45 17.14 -0.27
N PHE A 184 13.74 16.27 -0.98
CA PHE A 184 12.40 15.82 -0.57
C PHE A 184 12.44 15.07 0.76
N LEU A 185 13.30 14.07 0.90
CA LEU A 185 13.42 13.31 2.15
C LEU A 185 13.85 14.19 3.34
N ALA A 186 14.65 15.22 3.12
CA ALA A 186 14.97 16.22 4.14
C ALA A 186 13.73 17.03 4.56
N ALA A 187 12.81 17.34 3.63
CA ALA A 187 11.52 17.94 3.97
C ALA A 187 10.64 16.95 4.77
N VAL A 188 10.58 15.68 4.38
CA VAL A 188 9.89 14.61 5.12
C VAL A 188 10.44 14.49 6.54
N ARG A 189 11.78 14.52 6.70
CA ARG A 189 12.42 14.48 8.03
C ARG A 189 12.01 15.66 8.92
N ARG A 190 11.80 16.85 8.35
CA ARG A 190 11.29 18.01 9.12
C ARG A 190 9.80 17.87 9.46
N ALA A 191 9.04 17.19 8.59
CA ALA A 191 7.60 16.99 8.77
C ALA A 191 7.26 15.83 9.72
N VAL A 192 8.20 14.94 10.04
CA VAL A 192 8.00 13.87 11.03
C VAL A 192 8.42 14.33 12.42
N ALA A 193 7.63 13.94 13.45
CA ALA A 193 7.94 14.21 14.84
C ALA A 193 9.24 13.52 15.29
N PRO A 194 9.96 14.04 16.30
CA PRO A 194 11.20 13.41 16.79
C PRO A 194 11.02 11.95 17.20
N GLY A 195 9.88 11.59 17.82
CA GLY A 195 9.52 10.20 18.17
C GLY A 195 8.79 9.43 17.08
N GLY A 196 8.65 10.01 15.89
CA GLY A 196 7.86 9.45 14.79
C GLY A 196 8.64 8.50 13.88
N VAL A 197 7.96 8.03 12.84
CA VAL A 197 8.50 7.12 11.83
C VAL A 197 8.02 7.48 10.44
N VAL A 198 8.90 7.33 9.45
CA VAL A 198 8.57 7.42 8.02
C VAL A 198 8.58 6.02 7.43
N ILE A 199 7.52 5.67 6.72
CA ILE A 199 7.28 4.35 6.14
C ILE A 199 7.20 4.50 4.63
N GLY A 200 8.27 4.16 3.92
CA GLY A 200 8.36 4.26 2.46
C GLY A 200 8.03 2.93 1.79
N ASN A 201 7.13 2.95 0.83
CA ASN A 201 6.87 1.80 -0.05
C ASN A 201 7.61 1.99 -1.38
N ILE A 202 8.46 1.04 -1.75
CA ILE A 202 9.19 1.05 -3.01
C ILE A 202 9.17 -0.33 -3.68
N TRP A 203 9.34 -0.40 -5.00
CA TRP A 203 9.58 -1.65 -5.68
C TRP A 203 10.96 -2.21 -5.35
N ALA A 204 11.06 -3.52 -5.27
CA ALA A 204 12.32 -4.24 -5.12
C ALA A 204 13.25 -4.04 -6.33
N ARG A 205 14.53 -4.34 -6.13
CA ARG A 205 15.62 -4.14 -7.11
C ARG A 205 15.31 -4.72 -8.50
N GLU A 206 14.60 -5.84 -8.56
CA GLU A 206 14.22 -6.51 -9.79
C GLU A 206 13.28 -5.66 -10.68
N ALA A 207 12.49 -4.78 -10.08
CA ALA A 207 11.53 -3.91 -10.75
C ALA A 207 11.86 -2.41 -10.63
N ASN A 208 12.90 -2.05 -9.90
CA ASN A 208 13.27 -0.66 -9.63
C ASN A 208 14.77 -0.42 -9.80
N ARG A 209 15.16 0.15 -10.92
CA ARG A 209 16.57 0.47 -11.23
C ARG A 209 17.19 1.47 -10.24
N LEU A 210 16.38 2.26 -9.55
CA LEU A 210 16.82 3.24 -8.56
C LEU A 210 16.80 2.68 -7.14
N TYR A 211 16.51 1.39 -6.94
CA TYR A 211 16.35 0.78 -5.61
C TYR A 211 17.53 1.13 -4.68
N ASP A 212 18.76 0.80 -5.09
CA ASP A 212 19.96 1.04 -4.29
C ASP A 212 20.17 2.53 -3.99
N SER A 213 19.89 3.38 -4.97
CA SER A 213 19.98 4.82 -4.81
C SER A 213 18.90 5.38 -3.88
N MET A 214 17.68 4.85 -3.92
CA MET A 214 16.62 5.22 -2.99
C MET A 214 16.98 4.81 -1.57
N VAL A 215 17.41 3.56 -1.35
CA VAL A 215 17.86 3.09 -0.02
C VAL A 215 19.03 3.94 0.49
N ARG A 216 20.01 4.24 -0.37
CA ARG A 216 21.14 5.11 -0.02
C ARG A 216 20.67 6.51 0.35
N THR A 217 19.69 7.08 -0.36
CA THR A 217 19.18 8.42 -0.08
C THR A 217 18.43 8.47 1.25
N TYR A 218 17.65 7.43 1.59
CA TYR A 218 17.05 7.30 2.92
C TYR A 218 18.10 7.21 4.02
N SER A 219 19.14 6.38 3.86
CA SER A 219 20.24 6.24 4.84
C SER A 219 21.06 7.52 5.01
N GLU A 220 21.11 8.40 4.00
CA GLU A 220 21.78 9.71 4.09
C GLU A 220 20.97 10.71 4.94
N VAL A 221 19.64 10.60 4.91
CA VAL A 221 18.74 11.58 5.55
C VAL A 221 18.30 11.15 6.94
N PHE A 222 18.04 9.87 7.15
CA PHE A 222 17.53 9.34 8.42
C PHE A 222 18.63 8.67 9.24
N ASP A 223 18.50 8.72 10.55
CA ASP A 223 19.53 8.24 11.48
C ASP A 223 19.51 6.72 11.64
N GLU A 224 18.35 6.09 11.37
CA GLU A 224 18.16 4.63 11.41
C GLU A 224 17.20 4.19 10.32
N LEU A 225 17.50 3.07 9.67
CA LEU A 225 16.72 2.54 8.55
C LEU A 225 16.61 1.01 8.66
N PHE A 226 15.37 0.50 8.58
CA PHE A 226 15.08 -0.92 8.44
C PHE A 226 14.41 -1.18 7.10
N VAL A 227 14.74 -2.31 6.48
CA VAL A 227 14.13 -2.75 5.22
C VAL A 227 13.32 -4.02 5.49
N VAL A 228 12.06 -4.02 5.08
CA VAL A 228 11.15 -5.15 5.26
C VAL A 228 10.59 -5.57 3.90
N ARG A 229 10.85 -6.81 3.53
CA ARG A 229 10.29 -7.41 2.32
C ARG A 229 8.80 -7.72 2.52
N ALA A 230 7.96 -7.26 1.62
CA ALA A 230 6.55 -7.64 1.61
C ALA A 230 6.39 -9.00 0.89
N SER A 231 6.20 -10.07 1.66
CA SER A 231 5.99 -11.42 1.13
C SER A 231 4.75 -11.46 0.22
N GLY A 232 4.85 -12.09 -0.94
CA GLY A 232 3.76 -12.16 -1.92
C GLY A 232 3.61 -10.93 -2.82
N SER A 233 4.53 -9.94 -2.72
CA SER A 233 4.61 -8.81 -3.64
C SER A 233 6.06 -8.43 -3.93
N GLY A 234 6.27 -7.60 -4.96
CA GLY A 234 7.59 -7.06 -5.31
C GLY A 234 7.98 -5.82 -4.49
N ASN A 235 7.34 -5.56 -3.35
CA ASN A 235 7.58 -4.35 -2.57
C ASN A 235 8.65 -4.55 -1.49
N ARG A 236 9.35 -3.46 -1.19
CA ARG A 236 10.20 -3.27 0.01
C ARG A 236 9.67 -2.09 0.79
N ILE A 237 9.55 -2.28 2.09
CA ILE A 237 9.09 -1.26 3.01
C ILE A 237 10.30 -0.73 3.77
N LEU A 238 10.53 0.56 3.63
CA LEU A 238 11.59 1.30 4.31
C LEU A 238 11.03 1.93 5.57
N LEU A 239 11.53 1.52 6.73
CA LEU A 239 11.15 2.10 8.02
C LEU A 239 12.28 3.01 8.47
N ALA A 240 12.09 4.33 8.34
CA ALA A 240 13.12 5.33 8.57
C ALA A 240 12.81 6.15 9.81
N LEU A 241 13.80 6.29 10.70
CA LEU A 241 13.68 7.02 11.94
C LEU A 241 14.52 8.31 11.90
N PRO A 242 13.97 9.46 12.34
CA PRO A 242 14.74 10.70 12.48
C PRO A 242 15.67 10.72 13.71
N ARG A 243 15.87 9.56 14.34
CA ARG A 243 16.66 9.35 15.56
C ARG A 243 17.34 7.99 15.56
N LYS A 244 18.36 7.79 16.40
CA LYS A 244 18.98 6.49 16.70
C LYS A 244 18.42 5.94 18.00
N GLU A 245 17.77 4.80 17.94
CA GLU A 245 17.28 4.08 19.11
C GLU A 245 17.99 2.75 19.32
N GLN A 246 18.75 2.27 18.33
CA GLN A 246 19.46 1.00 18.37
C GLN A 246 18.53 -0.20 18.64
N TRP A 247 17.35 -0.17 18.02
CA TRP A 247 16.40 -1.28 18.11
C TRP A 247 17.02 -2.57 17.61
N THR A 248 16.96 -3.63 18.42
CA THR A 248 17.24 -4.97 17.91
C THR A 248 16.05 -5.48 17.10
N ARG A 249 16.30 -6.48 16.25
CA ARG A 249 15.22 -7.17 15.51
C ARG A 249 14.17 -7.70 16.48
N GLU A 250 14.60 -8.31 17.58
CA GLU A 250 13.75 -8.89 18.63
C GLU A 250 12.89 -7.83 19.33
N ASP A 251 13.44 -6.65 19.56
CA ASP A 251 12.69 -5.51 20.13
C ASP A 251 11.55 -5.10 19.22
N ILE A 252 11.84 -4.93 17.92
CA ILE A 252 10.83 -4.52 16.94
C ILE A 252 9.75 -5.61 16.80
N VAL A 253 10.14 -6.89 16.71
CA VAL A 253 9.19 -8.02 16.64
C VAL A 253 8.26 -8.03 17.84
N ARG A 254 8.79 -7.87 19.06
CA ARG A 254 8.01 -7.85 20.29
C ARG A 254 7.01 -6.67 20.29
N ARG A 255 7.46 -5.47 19.92
CA ARG A 255 6.61 -4.28 19.81
C ARG A 255 5.54 -4.43 18.74
N ALA A 256 5.89 -5.00 17.59
CA ALA A 256 4.97 -5.24 16.49
C ALA A 256 3.85 -6.23 16.89
N ARG A 257 4.17 -7.30 17.61
CA ARG A 257 3.16 -8.21 18.19
C ARG A 257 2.27 -7.49 19.19
N PHE A 258 2.84 -6.70 20.09
CA PHE A 258 2.06 -5.89 21.03
C PHE A 258 1.10 -4.93 20.32
N VAL A 259 1.53 -4.24 19.25
CA VAL A 259 0.65 -3.38 18.45
C VAL A 259 -0.48 -4.18 17.81
N SER A 260 -0.17 -5.36 17.26
CA SER A 260 -1.20 -6.22 16.64
C SER A 260 -2.28 -6.63 17.65
N GLU A 261 -1.89 -7.04 18.83
CA GLU A 261 -2.79 -7.46 19.91
C GLU A 261 -3.60 -6.28 20.46
N SER A 262 -2.90 -5.21 20.88
CA SER A 262 -3.52 -4.06 21.55
C SER A 262 -4.46 -3.27 20.64
N ARG A 263 -4.19 -3.24 19.33
CA ARG A 263 -5.02 -2.57 18.33
C ARG A 263 -5.99 -3.52 17.61
N GLY A 264 -5.97 -4.81 17.96
CA GLY A 264 -6.88 -5.82 17.43
C GLY A 264 -6.69 -6.09 15.93
N PHE A 265 -5.46 -6.11 15.42
CA PHE A 265 -5.18 -6.45 14.03
C PHE A 265 -5.54 -7.93 13.77
N LYS A 266 -6.06 -8.24 12.59
CA LYS A 266 -6.39 -9.62 12.18
C LYS A 266 -5.15 -10.38 11.65
N PHE A 267 -3.96 -9.80 11.75
CA PHE A 267 -2.68 -10.35 11.33
C PHE A 267 -1.57 -9.88 12.27
N ASP A 268 -0.52 -10.68 12.38
CA ASP A 268 0.59 -10.42 13.29
C ASP A 268 1.69 -9.62 12.59
N LEU A 269 1.87 -8.38 13.01
CA LEU A 269 2.92 -7.49 12.52
C LEU A 269 4.32 -8.01 12.87
N GLY A 270 4.46 -8.69 14.02
CA GLY A 270 5.74 -9.27 14.44
C GLY A 270 6.20 -10.34 13.47
N SER A 271 5.30 -11.24 13.06
CA SER A 271 5.60 -12.25 12.04
C SER A 271 5.94 -11.64 10.69
N LEU A 272 5.18 -10.62 10.24
CA LEU A 272 5.47 -9.92 8.99
C LEU A 272 6.85 -9.25 9.00
N PHE A 273 7.21 -8.60 10.12
CA PHE A 273 8.53 -8.00 10.27
C PHE A 273 9.61 -9.07 10.31
N GLU A 274 9.43 -10.11 11.12
CA GLU A 274 10.41 -11.19 11.32
C GLU A 274 10.74 -11.93 10.00
N GLU A 275 9.73 -12.24 9.20
CA GLU A 275 9.89 -12.90 7.90
C GLU A 275 10.48 -12.00 6.83
N GLY A 276 10.15 -10.70 6.88
CA GLY A 276 10.52 -9.73 5.86
C GLY A 276 11.80 -8.95 6.13
N TYR A 277 12.26 -8.91 7.38
CA TYR A 277 13.41 -8.10 7.77
C TYR A 277 14.66 -8.44 6.98
N THR A 278 15.31 -7.40 6.48
CA THR A 278 16.61 -7.47 5.79
C THR A 278 17.50 -6.38 6.38
N PRO A 279 18.73 -6.69 6.83
CA PRO A 279 19.66 -5.66 7.27
C PRO A 279 19.91 -4.63 6.18
N ALA A 280 19.85 -3.35 6.53
CA ALA A 280 20.06 -2.25 5.59
C ALA A 280 21.52 -2.14 5.11
N ASP A 281 22.46 -2.71 5.87
CA ASP A 281 23.91 -2.59 5.59
C ASP A 281 24.36 -3.23 4.26
N GLY A 282 23.56 -4.17 3.71
CA GLY A 282 23.80 -4.79 2.40
C GLY A 282 22.99 -4.14 1.26
N ASP A 283 21.96 -3.38 1.60
CA ASP A 283 21.09 -2.72 0.64
C ASP A 283 21.52 -1.25 0.44
N GLY A 284 21.65 -0.83 -0.81
CA GLY A 284 22.00 0.55 -1.15
C GLY A 284 23.48 0.86 -1.21
N SER A 285 24.38 -0.09 -0.91
CA SER A 285 25.86 0.13 -0.99
C SER A 285 26.35 0.51 -2.39
N ALA A 286 25.66 0.03 -3.44
CA ALA A 286 25.96 0.34 -4.84
C ALA A 286 25.25 1.61 -5.35
N GLY A 287 24.34 2.19 -4.56
CA GLY A 287 23.53 3.34 -4.95
C GLY A 287 24.24 4.67 -4.73
N ARG A 288 23.82 5.69 -5.49
CA ARG A 288 24.18 7.10 -5.26
C ARG A 288 23.03 7.82 -4.55
N VAL A 289 23.34 8.89 -3.85
CA VAL A 289 22.33 9.82 -3.32
C VAL A 289 21.61 10.51 -4.49
N LEU A 290 20.30 10.45 -4.51
CA LEU A 290 19.45 11.11 -5.51
C LEU A 290 19.26 12.58 -5.13
N LEU A 291 19.48 13.49 -6.07
CA LEU A 291 19.38 14.94 -5.86
C LEU A 291 18.39 15.57 -6.83
N ASP A 292 17.77 16.68 -6.44
CA ASP A 292 16.91 17.46 -7.34
C ASP A 292 17.64 17.89 -8.62
N ALA A 293 18.94 18.16 -8.53
CA ALA A 293 19.79 18.50 -9.67
C ALA A 293 19.88 17.37 -10.73
N ASP A 294 19.67 16.11 -10.33
CA ASP A 294 19.67 14.97 -11.26
C ASP A 294 18.38 14.96 -12.11
N LEU A 295 17.25 15.34 -11.52
CA LEU A 295 15.96 15.43 -12.23
C LEU A 295 15.95 16.51 -13.32
N ALA A 296 16.69 17.60 -13.10
CA ALA A 296 16.82 18.67 -14.08
C ALA A 296 17.60 18.20 -15.33
N LYS A 297 18.60 17.33 -15.14
CA LYS A 297 19.40 16.77 -16.25
C LYS A 297 18.62 15.78 -17.10
N GLU A 298 17.77 14.93 -16.48
CA GLU A 298 16.94 13.96 -17.19
C GLU A 298 15.84 14.63 -18.03
N ARG A 299 15.36 15.82 -17.64
CA ARG A 299 14.38 16.60 -18.41
C ARG A 299 15.00 17.38 -19.58
N ALA A 300 16.31 17.54 -19.60
CA ALA A 300 17.05 18.29 -20.63
C ALA A 300 17.61 17.39 -21.75
N GLN A 301 17.50 16.08 -21.63
CA GLN A 301 17.83 15.06 -22.62
C GLN A 301 16.56 14.56 -23.34
#